data_2c0c8cea7e96b3c125c070df3f3c740c
#
_entry.id   2c0c8cea7e96b3c125c070df3f3c740c
#
_cell.length_a   1.000
_cell.length_b   1.000
_cell.length_c   1.000
_cell.angle_alpha   90.00
_cell.angle_beta   90.00
_cell.angle_gamma   90.00
#
_symmetry.space_group_name_H-M   'P 1'
#
loop_
_entity.id
_entity.type
_entity.pdbx_description
1 polymer ?
#
loop_
_entity_poly.entity_id
_entity_poly.type
_entity_poly.pdbx_seq_one_letter_code
_entity_poly.pdbx_strand_id
1 'polypeptide(L)'
;KESNKVLIPVDFSNYSMKACEFGFNFAQNMGAEVVLLHVYFTPIYTTSLPYGDVFNYQLTDDENVKNILQKVHADLNTLSDKVKAKVASGEFPNVKYSCVLREGIPEEEILRYSKEYRPRIVIMGTRGKNQKDIDLIGSVTAEVIERSRVPVLAIP
;
A
#
# COMPACT_ATOMS: atom_id res chain seq x y z
N LYS A 1 -8.75 20.17 -4.75
CA LYS A 1 -9.79 19.52 -5.53
C LYS A 1 -9.68 18.00 -5.35
N GLU A 2 -10.75 17.37 -4.96
CA GLU A 2 -10.79 15.92 -4.81
C GLU A 2 -10.62 15.22 -6.15
N SER A 3 -9.81 14.19 -6.18
CA SER A 3 -9.71 13.32 -7.35
C SER A 3 -10.79 12.24 -7.30
N ASN A 4 -11.30 11.83 -8.46
CA ASN A 4 -12.29 10.77 -8.53
C ASN A 4 -11.63 9.38 -8.48
N LYS A 5 -10.89 9.12 -7.39
CA LYS A 5 -10.12 7.89 -7.21
C LYS A 5 -10.37 7.27 -5.85
N VAL A 6 -10.32 5.95 -5.82
CA VAL A 6 -10.32 5.13 -4.61
C VAL A 6 -8.89 4.66 -4.40
N LEU A 7 -8.31 4.98 -3.26
CA LEU A 7 -6.95 4.56 -2.90
C LEU A 7 -7.01 3.27 -2.09
N ILE A 8 -6.32 2.24 -2.56
CA ILE A 8 -6.24 0.95 -1.89
C ILE A 8 -4.76 0.63 -1.61
N PRO A 9 -4.30 0.88 -0.38
CA PRO A 9 -2.98 0.41 0.04
C PRO A 9 -2.94 -1.13 0.06
N VAL A 10 -1.89 -1.70 -0.48
CA VAL A 10 -1.71 -3.16 -0.58
C VAL A 10 -0.36 -3.58 0.00
N ASP A 11 -0.36 -4.67 0.75
CA ASP A 11 0.84 -5.29 1.32
C ASP A 11 1.01 -6.75 0.86
N PHE A 12 0.26 -7.14 -0.19
CA PHE A 12 0.22 -8.48 -0.77
C PHE A 12 -0.36 -9.57 0.14
N SER A 13 -0.98 -9.18 1.25
CA SER A 13 -1.72 -10.10 2.12
C SER A 13 -3.11 -10.43 1.56
N ASN A 14 -3.74 -11.46 2.11
CA ASN A 14 -5.13 -11.79 1.79
C ASN A 14 -6.09 -10.67 2.25
N TYR A 15 -5.74 -9.95 3.29
CA TYR A 15 -6.51 -8.79 3.76
C TYR A 15 -6.53 -7.67 2.72
N SER A 16 -5.39 -7.42 2.05
CA SER A 16 -5.31 -6.49 0.93
C SER A 16 -6.19 -6.92 -0.24
N MET A 17 -6.26 -8.21 -0.53
CA MET A 17 -7.10 -8.72 -1.61
C MET A 17 -8.59 -8.53 -1.32
N LYS A 18 -9.02 -8.72 -0.08
CA LYS A 18 -10.38 -8.39 0.34
C LYS A 18 -10.68 -6.90 0.20
N ALA A 19 -9.74 -6.06 0.57
CA ALA A 19 -9.85 -4.60 0.37
C ALA A 19 -9.95 -4.25 -1.12
N CYS A 20 -9.20 -4.92 -1.98
CA CYS A 20 -9.28 -4.74 -3.43
C CYS A 20 -10.67 -5.10 -3.97
N GLU A 21 -11.21 -6.25 -3.58
CA GLU A 21 -12.54 -6.68 -3.98
C GLU A 21 -13.60 -5.63 -3.62
N PHE A 22 -13.59 -5.21 -2.38
CA PHE A 22 -14.51 -4.18 -1.91
C PHE A 22 -14.30 -2.85 -2.64
N GLY A 23 -13.04 -2.44 -2.79
CA GLY A 23 -12.68 -1.17 -3.40
C GLY A 23 -13.02 -1.09 -4.88
N PHE A 24 -12.86 -2.17 -5.64
CA PHE A 24 -13.27 -2.21 -7.05
C PHE A 24 -14.79 -2.07 -7.20
N ASN A 25 -15.56 -2.77 -6.37
CA ASN A 25 -17.00 -2.64 -6.36
C ASN A 25 -17.46 -1.24 -5.95
N PHE A 26 -16.83 -0.68 -4.93
CA PHE A 26 -17.10 0.69 -4.50
C PHE A 26 -16.80 1.69 -5.62
N ALA A 27 -15.66 1.56 -6.28
CA ALA A 27 -15.25 2.44 -7.38
C ALA A 27 -16.24 2.37 -8.56
N GLN A 28 -16.70 1.17 -8.91
CA GLN A 28 -17.70 1.02 -9.95
C GLN A 28 -19.00 1.78 -9.63
N ASN A 29 -19.48 1.63 -8.40
CA ASN A 29 -20.72 2.31 -7.97
C ASN A 29 -20.58 3.83 -7.93
N MET A 30 -19.37 4.33 -7.70
CA MET A 30 -19.08 5.76 -7.62
C MET A 30 -18.59 6.36 -8.95
N GLY A 31 -18.43 5.54 -9.98
CA GLY A 31 -17.82 5.98 -11.24
C GLY A 31 -16.36 6.45 -11.07
N ALA A 32 -15.65 5.86 -10.14
CA ALA A 32 -14.28 6.23 -9.78
C ALA A 32 -13.25 5.26 -10.37
N GLU A 33 -11.99 5.70 -10.42
CA GLU A 33 -10.85 4.85 -10.75
C GLU A 33 -10.20 4.33 -9.46
N VAL A 34 -9.45 3.24 -9.56
CA VAL A 34 -8.72 2.64 -8.45
C VAL A 34 -7.23 2.92 -8.57
N VAL A 35 -6.61 3.26 -7.44
CA VAL A 35 -5.15 3.32 -7.30
C VAL A 35 -4.74 2.28 -6.27
N LEU A 36 -3.95 1.30 -6.69
CA LEU A 36 -3.31 0.33 -5.81
C LEU A 36 -1.94 0.87 -5.43
N LEU A 37 -1.75 1.15 -4.15
CA LEU A 37 -0.50 1.73 -3.63
C LEU A 37 0.23 0.70 -2.78
N HIS A 38 1.45 0.35 -3.19
CA HIS A 38 2.36 -0.42 -2.36
C HIS A 38 3.52 0.45 -1.89
N VAL A 39 3.82 0.36 -0.60
CA VAL A 39 4.96 1.05 0.01
C VAL A 39 5.98 0.01 0.45
N TYR A 40 7.20 0.15 -0.03
CA TYR A 40 8.31 -0.71 0.36
C TYR A 40 9.35 0.08 1.16
N PHE A 41 10.09 -0.63 1.96
CA PHE A 41 11.08 -0.06 2.86
C PHE A 41 12.48 -0.50 2.46
N THR A 42 13.40 0.47 2.32
CA THR A 42 14.82 0.19 2.12
C THR A 42 15.55 0.37 3.45
N PRO A 43 16.23 -0.66 3.94
CA PRO A 43 16.94 -0.57 5.22
C PRO A 43 17.98 0.54 5.24
N ILE A 44 18.03 1.27 6.35
CA ILE A 44 19.08 2.24 6.65
C ILE A 44 20.00 1.62 7.69
N TYR A 45 21.28 1.58 7.39
CA TYR A 45 22.28 1.05 8.30
C TYR A 45 22.91 2.19 9.08
N THR A 46 23.03 1.99 10.39
CA THR A 46 23.68 2.92 11.30
C THR A 46 24.94 2.27 11.85
N THR A 47 26.05 2.94 11.75
CA THR A 47 27.31 2.50 12.36
C THR A 47 27.89 3.61 13.24
N SER A 48 28.47 3.21 14.37
CA SER A 48 29.18 4.13 15.27
C SER A 48 30.67 4.09 14.96
N LEU A 49 31.25 5.26 14.78
CA LEU A 49 32.68 5.38 14.60
C LEU A 49 33.40 5.27 15.96
N PRO A 50 34.72 4.93 15.98
CA PRO A 50 35.48 4.75 17.22
C PRO A 50 35.49 5.97 18.15
N TYR A 51 35.21 7.15 17.64
CA TYR A 51 35.20 8.42 18.38
C TYR A 51 33.79 8.87 18.81
N GLY A 52 32.80 7.98 18.76
CA GLY A 52 31.43 8.29 19.19
C GLY A 52 30.56 8.95 18.16
N ASP A 53 31.05 9.24 16.97
CA ASP A 53 30.25 9.73 15.87
C ASP A 53 29.35 8.62 15.33
N VAL A 54 28.13 8.98 14.91
CA VAL A 54 27.16 8.07 14.30
C VAL A 54 27.04 8.38 12.83
N PHE A 55 27.20 7.37 12.01
CA PHE A 55 27.09 7.47 10.58
C PHE A 55 25.89 6.67 10.08
N ASN A 56 24.94 7.34 9.43
CA ASN A 56 23.77 6.73 8.82
C ASN A 56 23.97 6.66 7.31
N TYR A 57 23.77 5.49 6.72
CA TYR A 57 23.85 5.34 5.28
C TYR A 57 22.81 4.37 4.75
N GLN A 58 22.35 4.65 3.55
CA GLN A 58 21.46 3.78 2.81
C GLN A 58 22.27 3.06 1.74
N LEU A 59 22.15 1.75 1.68
CA LEU A 59 22.83 0.93 0.69
C LEU A 59 22.08 1.01 -0.65
N THR A 60 22.40 2.04 -1.45
CA THR A 60 21.74 2.27 -2.74
C THR A 60 22.24 1.37 -3.85
N ASP A 61 23.49 0.93 -3.77
CA ASP A 61 24.17 0.12 -4.79
C ASP A 61 24.44 -1.32 -4.33
N ASP A 62 23.91 -1.71 -3.17
CA ASP A 62 24.09 -3.05 -2.64
C ASP A 62 23.19 -4.04 -3.38
N GLU A 63 23.70 -5.26 -3.54
CA GLU A 63 22.94 -6.39 -4.08
C GLU A 63 21.67 -6.65 -3.29
N ASN A 64 21.68 -6.44 -1.98
CA ASN A 64 20.49 -6.57 -1.13
C ASN A 64 19.39 -5.59 -1.51
N VAL A 65 19.72 -4.35 -1.84
CA VAL A 65 18.73 -3.34 -2.30
C VAL A 65 18.17 -3.74 -3.65
N LYS A 66 19.02 -4.21 -4.57
CA LYS A 66 18.58 -4.73 -5.88
C LYS A 66 17.63 -5.92 -5.71
N ASN A 67 17.95 -6.83 -4.79
CA ASN A 67 17.11 -8.00 -4.50
C ASN A 67 15.76 -7.59 -3.90
N ILE A 68 15.72 -6.60 -3.02
CA ILE A 68 14.48 -6.04 -2.46
C ILE A 68 13.62 -5.47 -3.58
N LEU A 69 14.19 -4.65 -4.46
CA LEU A 69 13.47 -4.04 -5.57
C LEU A 69 12.95 -5.08 -6.55
N GLN A 70 13.74 -6.09 -6.88
CA GLN A 70 13.33 -7.19 -7.76
C GLN A 70 12.13 -7.95 -7.15
N LYS A 71 12.19 -8.24 -5.86
CA LYS A 71 11.10 -8.93 -5.16
C LYS A 71 9.83 -8.07 -5.15
N VAL A 72 9.94 -6.79 -4.84
CA VAL A 72 8.80 -5.86 -4.82
C VAL A 72 8.15 -5.77 -6.20
N HIS A 73 8.94 -5.65 -7.26
CA HIS A 73 8.41 -5.64 -8.62
C HIS A 73 7.75 -6.96 -9.00
N ALA A 74 8.34 -8.09 -8.62
CA ALA A 74 7.74 -9.42 -8.85
C ALA A 74 6.41 -9.57 -8.11
N ASP A 75 6.33 -9.15 -6.86
CA ASP A 75 5.11 -9.19 -6.06
C ASP A 75 4.03 -8.29 -6.65
N LEU A 76 4.42 -7.10 -7.12
CA LEU A 76 3.49 -6.17 -7.76
C LEU A 76 2.95 -6.72 -9.08
N ASN A 77 3.80 -7.37 -9.88
CA ASN A 77 3.38 -8.03 -11.11
C ASN A 77 2.43 -9.19 -10.81
N THR A 78 2.70 -9.97 -9.77
CA THR A 78 1.81 -11.06 -9.33
C THR A 78 0.44 -10.52 -8.93
N LEU A 79 0.40 -9.42 -8.16
CA LEU A 79 -0.84 -8.75 -7.79
C LEU A 79 -1.59 -8.25 -9.03
N SER A 80 -0.90 -7.59 -9.95
CA SER A 80 -1.48 -7.09 -11.18
C SER A 80 -2.09 -8.21 -12.02
N ASP A 81 -1.39 -9.34 -12.13
CA ASP A 81 -1.88 -10.51 -12.86
C ASP A 81 -3.13 -11.11 -12.20
N LYS A 82 -3.15 -11.18 -10.87
CA LYS A 82 -4.34 -11.63 -10.11
C LYS A 82 -5.53 -10.71 -10.34
N VAL A 83 -5.32 -9.40 -10.30
CA VAL A 83 -6.39 -8.42 -10.54
C VAL A 83 -6.91 -8.55 -11.96
N LYS A 84 -6.03 -8.65 -12.95
CA LYS A 84 -6.42 -8.86 -14.36
C LYS A 84 -7.25 -10.12 -14.54
N ALA A 85 -6.84 -11.23 -13.91
CA ALA A 85 -7.58 -12.48 -13.97
C ALA A 85 -8.98 -12.36 -13.33
N LYS A 86 -9.09 -11.66 -12.20
CA LYS A 86 -10.37 -11.43 -11.52
C LYS A 86 -11.31 -10.52 -12.32
N VAL A 87 -10.77 -9.53 -13.00
CA VAL A 87 -11.56 -8.69 -13.93
C VAL A 87 -12.01 -9.51 -15.14
N ALA A 88 -11.11 -10.31 -15.72
CA ALA A 88 -11.44 -11.15 -16.87
C ALA A 88 -12.51 -12.20 -16.56
N SER A 89 -12.51 -12.77 -15.35
CA SER A 89 -13.50 -13.75 -14.90
C SER A 89 -14.84 -13.15 -14.47
N GLY A 90 -14.94 -11.82 -14.36
CA GLY A 90 -16.10 -11.13 -13.85
C GLY A 90 -16.22 -11.07 -12.33
N GLU A 91 -15.24 -11.62 -11.59
CA GLU A 91 -15.22 -11.55 -10.13
C GLU A 91 -15.03 -10.11 -9.64
N PHE A 92 -14.16 -9.34 -10.30
CA PHE A 92 -14.04 -7.90 -10.10
C PHE A 92 -14.71 -7.15 -11.25
N PRO A 93 -15.34 -6.00 -10.98
CA PRO A 93 -15.88 -5.16 -12.05
C PRO A 93 -14.74 -4.57 -12.90
N ASN A 94 -15.05 -4.27 -14.16
CA ASN A 94 -14.08 -3.65 -15.07
C ASN A 94 -13.97 -2.15 -14.78
N VAL A 95 -13.10 -1.82 -13.84
CA VAL A 95 -12.80 -0.46 -13.41
C VAL A 95 -11.35 -0.14 -13.80
N LYS A 96 -11.13 1.06 -14.29
CA LYS A 96 -9.79 1.53 -14.59
C LYS A 96 -8.97 1.60 -13.31
N TYR A 97 -7.77 1.02 -13.32
CA TYR A 97 -6.87 1.04 -12.16
C TYR A 97 -5.42 1.26 -12.57
N SER A 98 -4.65 1.73 -11.61
CA SER A 98 -3.20 1.88 -11.74
C SER A 98 -2.52 1.35 -10.48
N CYS A 99 -1.26 0.95 -10.64
CA CYS A 99 -0.41 0.53 -9.53
C CYS A 99 0.66 1.58 -9.30
N VAL A 100 0.83 1.99 -8.05
CA VAL A 100 1.83 2.98 -7.63
C VAL A 100 2.74 2.35 -6.59
N LEU A 101 4.03 2.53 -6.76
CA LEU A 101 5.05 2.04 -5.86
C LEU A 101 5.75 3.23 -5.22
N ARG A 102 5.86 3.22 -3.88
CA ARG A 102 6.59 4.24 -3.13
C ARG A 102 7.53 3.62 -2.13
N GLU A 103 8.67 4.25 -1.92
CA GLU A 103 9.63 3.89 -0.89
C GLU A 103 9.37 4.72 0.36
N GLY A 104 9.38 4.09 1.52
CA GLY A 104 9.28 4.78 2.79
C GLY A 104 8.56 3.97 3.87
N ILE A 105 8.03 4.70 4.84
CA ILE A 105 7.22 4.13 5.92
C ILE A 105 5.78 4.03 5.44
N PRO A 106 5.13 2.86 5.51
CA PRO A 106 3.81 2.65 4.92
C PRO A 106 2.77 3.69 5.32
N GLU A 107 2.54 3.90 6.60
CA GLU A 107 1.55 4.87 7.08
C GLU A 107 1.85 6.30 6.64
N GLU A 108 3.11 6.69 6.63
CA GLU A 108 3.54 8.03 6.23
C GLU A 108 3.32 8.25 4.71
N GLU A 109 3.66 7.29 3.89
CA GLU A 109 3.50 7.40 2.44
C GLU A 109 2.04 7.33 2.01
N ILE A 110 1.21 6.53 2.68
CA ILE A 110 -0.24 6.49 2.44
C ILE A 110 -0.85 7.85 2.76
N LEU A 111 -0.51 8.44 3.91
CA LEU A 111 -1.00 9.74 4.32
C LEU A 111 -0.51 10.85 3.39
N ARG A 112 0.75 10.79 2.97
CA ARG A 112 1.33 11.75 2.02
C ARG A 112 0.62 11.69 0.66
N TYR A 113 0.40 10.48 0.14
CA TYR A 113 -0.33 10.28 -1.11
C TYR A 113 -1.75 10.85 -1.02
N SER A 114 -2.44 10.56 0.09
CA SER A 114 -3.81 11.05 0.33
C SER A 114 -3.87 12.57 0.40
N LYS A 115 -2.88 13.20 1.01
CA LYS A 115 -2.79 14.66 1.10
C LYS A 115 -2.53 15.29 -0.27
N GLU A 116 -1.65 14.69 -1.05
CA GLU A 116 -1.23 15.19 -2.36
C GLU A 116 -2.33 15.03 -3.42
N TYR A 117 -2.92 13.85 -3.51
CA TYR A 117 -3.87 13.49 -4.57
C TYR A 117 -5.34 13.53 -4.16
N ARG A 118 -5.63 13.62 -2.88
CA ARG A 118 -6.99 13.74 -2.31
C ARG A 118 -7.98 12.75 -2.91
N PRO A 119 -7.77 11.43 -2.73
CA PRO A 119 -8.73 10.45 -3.17
C PRO A 119 -10.07 10.62 -2.44
N ARG A 120 -11.13 10.09 -3.00
CA ARG A 120 -12.45 10.13 -2.36
C ARG A 120 -12.49 9.34 -1.06
N ILE A 121 -11.75 8.24 -1.02
CA ILE A 121 -11.71 7.32 0.12
C ILE A 121 -10.41 6.50 0.06
N VAL A 122 -9.93 6.10 1.22
CA VAL A 122 -8.91 5.06 1.37
C VAL A 122 -9.62 3.79 1.84
N ILE A 123 -9.42 2.69 1.14
CA ILE A 123 -9.96 1.37 1.50
C ILE A 123 -8.80 0.43 1.75
N MET A 124 -8.71 -0.11 2.94
CA MET A 124 -7.58 -0.97 3.32
C MET A 124 -8.03 -2.08 4.27
N GLY A 125 -7.23 -3.14 4.35
CA GLY A 125 -7.48 -4.21 5.31
C GLY A 125 -7.27 -3.74 6.74
N THR A 126 -8.01 -4.29 7.69
CA THR A 126 -7.80 -4.00 9.12
C THR A 126 -6.50 -4.60 9.63
N ARG A 127 -5.93 -5.58 8.91
CA ARG A 127 -4.73 -6.31 9.28
C ARG A 127 -3.76 -6.34 8.11
N GLY A 128 -2.49 -6.49 8.41
CA GLY A 128 -1.43 -6.61 7.41
C GLY A 128 -0.78 -7.98 7.40
N LYS A 129 0.25 -8.11 6.56
CA LYS A 129 0.98 -9.36 6.31
C LYS A 129 1.59 -9.98 7.56
N ASN A 130 2.03 -9.15 8.51
CA ASN A 130 2.72 -9.59 9.72
C ASN A 130 1.82 -9.61 10.96
N GLN A 131 0.52 -9.36 10.79
CA GLN A 131 -0.43 -9.33 11.90
C GLN A 131 -0.74 -10.76 12.37
N LYS A 132 -0.38 -11.06 13.61
CA LYS A 132 -0.61 -12.36 14.24
C LYS A 132 -1.89 -12.40 15.07
N ASP A 133 -2.26 -11.28 15.67
CA ASP A 133 -3.45 -11.18 16.49
C ASP A 133 -4.64 -10.75 15.64
N ILE A 134 -5.61 -11.64 15.54
CA ILE A 134 -6.81 -11.45 14.70
C ILE A 134 -7.82 -10.47 15.30
N ASP A 135 -7.69 -10.16 16.59
CA ASP A 135 -8.63 -9.28 17.28
C ASP A 135 -8.20 -7.82 17.29
N LEU A 136 -6.98 -7.53 16.81
CA LEU A 136 -6.44 -6.18 16.80
C LEU A 136 -6.36 -5.60 15.37
N ILE A 137 -6.61 -4.30 15.28
CA ILE A 137 -6.34 -3.54 14.06
C ILE A 137 -4.82 -3.39 13.91
N GLY A 138 -4.30 -3.61 12.69
CA GLY A 138 -2.89 -3.43 12.40
C GLY A 138 -2.43 -1.99 12.60
N SER A 139 -1.16 -1.81 12.94
CA SER A 139 -0.59 -0.50 13.28
C SER A 139 -0.67 0.50 12.13
N VAL A 140 -0.44 0.06 10.90
CA VAL A 140 -0.54 0.94 9.72
C VAL A 140 -1.97 1.44 9.54
N THR A 141 -2.94 0.54 9.61
CA THR A 141 -4.36 0.90 9.48
C THR A 141 -4.81 1.85 10.58
N ALA A 142 -4.41 1.58 11.84
CA ALA A 142 -4.75 2.44 12.97
C ALA A 142 -4.21 3.87 12.78
N GLU A 143 -2.96 4.02 12.35
CA GLU A 143 -2.34 5.32 12.09
C GLU A 143 -3.03 6.06 10.94
N VAL A 144 -3.37 5.36 9.87
CA VAL A 144 -4.06 5.98 8.73
C VAL A 144 -5.47 6.45 9.15
N ILE A 145 -6.21 5.65 9.90
CA ILE A 145 -7.54 6.05 10.41
C ILE A 145 -7.43 7.31 11.27
N GLU A 146 -6.46 7.34 12.17
CA GLU A 146 -6.31 8.46 13.10
C GLU A 146 -5.92 9.76 12.41
N ARG A 147 -5.03 9.70 11.44
CA ARG A 147 -4.39 10.88 10.84
C ARG A 147 -4.94 11.29 9.48
N SER A 148 -5.74 10.46 8.83
CA SER A 148 -6.25 10.75 7.49
C SER A 148 -7.25 11.90 7.51
N ARG A 149 -7.18 12.75 6.49
CA ARG A 149 -8.15 13.80 6.22
C ARG A 149 -9.18 13.41 5.17
N VAL A 150 -9.03 12.24 4.57
CA VAL A 150 -10.04 11.66 3.69
C VAL A 150 -10.69 10.47 4.42
N PRO A 151 -11.92 10.09 4.05
CA PRO A 151 -12.56 8.92 4.65
C PRO A 151 -11.72 7.66 4.51
N VAL A 152 -11.70 6.83 5.54
CA VAL A 152 -11.00 5.55 5.53
C VAL A 152 -12.01 4.45 5.84
N LEU A 153 -12.03 3.44 5.01
CA LEU A 153 -12.83 2.24 5.22
C LEU A 153 -11.88 1.07 5.47
N ALA A 154 -12.00 0.47 6.63
CA ALA A 154 -11.18 -0.67 7.03
C ALA A 154 -11.98 -1.98 6.87
N ILE A 155 -11.44 -2.92 6.09
CA ILE A 155 -12.07 -4.20 5.75
C ILE A 155 -11.47 -5.31 6.62
N PRO A 156 -12.28 -6.00 7.44
CA PRO A 156 -11.81 -7.08 8.28
C PRO A 156 -11.44 -8.36 7.51
#